data_5480d71b9275047dbfacbc011ffa9c2e
#
_entry.id   5480d71b9275047dbfacbc011ffa9c2e
#
_cell.length_a   1.000
_cell.length_b   1.000
_cell.length_c   1.000
_cell.angle_alpha   90.00
_cell.angle_beta   90.00
_cell.angle_gamma   90.00
#
_symmetry.space_group_name_H-M   'P 1'
#
loop_
_entity.id
_entity.type
_entity.pdbx_description
1 polymer ?
#
loop_
_entity_poly.entity_id
_entity_poly.type
_entity_poly.pdbx_seq_one_letter_code
_entity_poly.pdbx_strand_id
1 'polypeptide(L)'
;ATVIGIDGAILREGTNGWICQSANPRPVPSGGWRSAHEAMPACHDGEGMKWMMGYMAGKAPVMERDTFMWMLHGDMGEDNTKAGVLNKADAVAGEWIESGPHLMLMPKDPTSLANYPTDFTTGAPYVMFPGTPYAHLMIPVAGYYKYQPESRPK
;
A
#
# COMPACT_ATOMS: atom_id res chain seq x y z
N ALA A 1 6.26 -16.60 -5.69
CA ALA A 1 7.01 -15.41 -5.26
C ALA A 1 8.12 -15.78 -4.30
N THR A 2 9.22 -15.06 -4.33
CA THR A 2 10.23 -15.07 -3.26
C THR A 2 9.65 -14.38 -2.03
N VAL A 3 9.86 -14.94 -0.85
CA VAL A 3 9.42 -14.34 0.42
C VAL A 3 10.65 -13.93 1.22
N ILE A 4 10.69 -12.66 1.62
CA ILE A 4 11.80 -12.06 2.37
C ILE A 4 11.32 -11.70 3.78
N GLY A 5 12.09 -12.10 4.77
CA GLY A 5 11.88 -11.75 6.18
C GLY A 5 12.22 -10.29 6.48
N ILE A 6 11.82 -9.81 7.66
CA ILE A 6 12.10 -8.43 8.11
C ILE A 6 13.59 -8.14 8.32
N ASP A 7 14.38 -9.17 8.46
CA ASP A 7 15.86 -9.14 8.57
C ASP A 7 16.56 -9.23 7.20
N GLY A 8 15.78 -9.29 6.10
CA GLY A 8 16.29 -9.46 4.75
C GLY A 8 16.60 -10.91 4.36
N ALA A 9 16.42 -11.89 5.25
CA ALA A 9 16.65 -13.29 4.93
C ALA A 9 15.59 -13.80 3.93
N ILE A 10 16.02 -14.63 2.98
CA ILE A 10 15.11 -15.32 2.07
C ILE A 10 14.48 -16.49 2.83
N LEU A 11 13.18 -16.37 3.14
CA LEU A 11 12.40 -17.40 3.82
C LEU A 11 11.89 -18.47 2.84
N ARG A 12 11.68 -18.10 1.58
CA ARG A 12 11.27 -18.99 0.50
C ARG A 12 11.71 -18.41 -0.82
N GLU A 13 12.37 -19.20 -1.65
CA GLU A 13 12.66 -18.85 -3.04
C GLU A 13 11.41 -19.04 -3.92
N GLY A 14 11.21 -18.15 -4.86
CA GLY A 14 10.19 -18.19 -5.89
C GLY A 14 10.78 -18.11 -7.28
N THR A 15 10.00 -18.49 -8.28
CA THR A 15 10.44 -18.58 -9.69
C THR A 15 9.67 -17.66 -10.65
N ASN A 16 8.71 -16.87 -10.13
CA ASN A 16 7.82 -16.04 -10.95
C ASN A 16 8.23 -14.56 -11.05
N GLY A 17 9.41 -14.19 -10.53
CA GLY A 17 9.90 -12.80 -10.53
C GLY A 17 9.22 -11.87 -9.53
N TRP A 18 8.32 -12.38 -8.69
CA TRP A 18 7.65 -11.60 -7.65
C TRP A 18 8.33 -11.79 -6.30
N ILE A 19 8.32 -10.72 -5.49
CA ILE A 19 8.87 -10.66 -4.13
C ILE A 19 7.75 -10.25 -3.19
N CYS A 20 7.62 -10.96 -2.06
CA CYS A 20 6.72 -10.60 -0.97
C CYS A 20 7.54 -10.30 0.28
N GLN A 21 7.33 -9.14 0.88
CA GLN A 21 8.03 -8.71 2.09
C GLN A 21 7.18 -7.75 2.92
N SER A 22 7.58 -7.46 4.15
CA SER A 22 6.94 -6.40 4.94
C SER A 22 7.12 -5.04 4.25
N ALA A 23 6.05 -4.29 4.14
CA ALA A 23 6.01 -2.93 3.58
C ALA A 23 5.56 -1.88 4.59
N ASN A 24 5.51 -2.23 5.89
CA ASN A 24 5.13 -1.27 6.92
C ASN A 24 6.19 -0.17 7.06
N PRO A 25 5.86 1.11 6.82
CA PRO A 25 6.81 2.22 6.94
C PRO A 25 7.14 2.60 8.39
N ARG A 26 6.43 2.02 9.36
CA ARG A 26 6.68 2.26 10.78
C ARG A 26 7.90 1.46 11.27
N PRO A 27 8.60 1.92 12.32
CA PRO A 27 9.70 1.17 12.92
C PRO A 27 9.26 -0.23 13.36
N VAL A 28 10.07 -1.24 13.02
CA VAL A 28 9.81 -2.63 13.43
C VAL A 28 9.89 -2.71 14.96
N PRO A 29 8.86 -3.23 15.66
CA PRO A 29 8.92 -3.44 17.11
C PRO A 29 10.05 -4.42 17.49
N SER A 30 10.61 -4.29 18.68
CA SER A 30 11.70 -5.16 19.17
C SER A 30 11.36 -6.66 19.17
N GLY A 31 10.07 -6.99 19.30
CA GLY A 31 9.55 -8.38 19.21
C GLY A 31 9.05 -8.77 17.81
N GLY A 32 9.27 -7.95 16.78
CA GLY A 32 8.67 -8.12 15.45
C GLY A 32 7.18 -7.70 15.42
N TRP A 33 6.56 -7.84 14.25
CA TRP A 33 5.13 -7.60 14.07
C TRP A 33 4.29 -8.71 14.70
N ARG A 34 3.20 -8.37 15.39
CA ARG A 34 2.33 -9.34 16.09
C ARG A 34 1.38 -10.09 15.15
N SER A 35 1.16 -9.54 13.96
CA SER A 35 0.25 -10.12 12.97
C SER A 35 0.70 -9.79 11.54
N ALA A 36 0.15 -10.52 10.57
CA ALA A 36 0.37 -10.21 9.16
C ALA A 36 -0.20 -8.84 8.77
N HIS A 37 -1.29 -8.41 9.40
CA HIS A 37 -1.82 -7.06 9.21
C HIS A 37 -0.83 -5.99 9.65
N GLU A 38 -0.23 -6.12 10.84
CA GLU A 38 0.79 -5.20 11.32
C GLU A 38 2.05 -5.22 10.45
N ALA A 39 2.45 -6.39 9.93
CA ALA A 39 3.58 -6.50 9.03
C ALA A 39 3.34 -5.85 7.65
N MET A 40 2.07 -5.65 7.26
CA MET A 40 1.68 -5.06 5.97
C MET A 40 2.42 -5.71 4.78
N PRO A 41 2.34 -7.07 4.59
CA PRO A 41 3.11 -7.71 3.55
C PRO A 41 2.63 -7.27 2.16
N ALA A 42 3.58 -6.79 1.35
CA ALA A 42 3.37 -6.43 -0.04
C ALA A 42 4.08 -7.41 -0.96
N CYS A 43 3.38 -7.85 -2.01
CA CYS A 43 3.93 -8.69 -3.07
C CYS A 43 3.97 -7.88 -4.37
N HIS A 44 5.13 -7.77 -4.98
CA HIS A 44 5.38 -6.93 -6.15
C HIS A 44 6.50 -7.50 -7.02
N ASP A 45 6.70 -6.94 -8.21
CA ASP A 45 7.85 -7.15 -9.08
C ASP A 45 8.96 -6.11 -8.83
N GLY A 46 9.98 -6.08 -9.70
CA GLY A 46 11.08 -5.13 -9.59
C GLY A 46 10.68 -3.66 -9.70
N GLU A 47 9.65 -3.34 -10.49
CA GLU A 47 9.14 -1.96 -10.60
C GLU A 47 8.37 -1.54 -9.34
N GLY A 48 7.58 -2.47 -8.77
CA GLY A 48 6.92 -2.25 -7.47
C GLY A 48 7.93 -2.02 -6.34
N MET A 49 9.08 -2.70 -6.39
CA MET A 49 10.18 -2.43 -5.46
C MET A 49 10.69 -0.98 -5.59
N LYS A 50 10.89 -0.48 -6.83
CA LYS A 50 11.32 0.91 -7.05
C LYS A 50 10.32 1.91 -6.49
N TRP A 51 9.02 1.65 -6.70
CA TRP A 51 7.95 2.49 -6.12
C TRP A 51 8.01 2.52 -4.60
N MET A 52 8.05 1.35 -3.98
CA MET A 52 8.09 1.21 -2.52
C MET A 52 9.33 1.87 -1.91
N MET A 53 10.51 1.70 -2.52
CA MET A 53 11.74 2.34 -2.06
C MET A 53 11.67 3.87 -2.19
N GLY A 54 11.08 4.39 -3.26
CA GLY A 54 10.84 5.82 -3.43
C GLY A 54 9.94 6.37 -2.32
N TYR A 55 8.81 5.71 -2.08
CA TYR A 55 7.89 6.05 -1.00
C TYR A 55 8.59 6.07 0.37
N MET A 56 9.28 4.98 0.74
CA MET A 56 9.99 4.86 2.01
C MET A 56 11.09 5.92 2.19
N ALA A 57 11.72 6.34 1.11
CA ALA A 57 12.77 7.37 1.12
C ALA A 57 12.22 8.81 1.05
N GLY A 58 10.90 9.00 0.92
CA GLY A 58 10.29 10.32 0.70
C GLY A 58 10.70 10.97 -0.63
N LYS A 59 11.01 10.16 -1.66
CA LYS A 59 11.44 10.60 -2.98
C LYS A 59 10.47 10.09 -4.05
N ALA A 60 10.25 10.90 -5.10
CA ALA A 60 9.45 10.46 -6.22
C ALA A 60 9.96 9.12 -6.79
N PRO A 61 9.11 8.09 -6.93
CA PRO A 61 9.52 6.83 -7.54
C PRO A 61 9.95 7.02 -9.00
N VAL A 62 10.99 6.28 -9.42
CA VAL A 62 11.47 6.29 -10.81
C VAL A 62 11.29 4.89 -11.38
N MET A 63 10.23 4.70 -12.16
CA MET A 63 9.86 3.42 -12.76
C MET A 63 9.95 3.46 -14.29
N GLU A 64 10.21 2.31 -14.91
CA GLU A 64 10.24 2.16 -16.37
C GLU A 64 8.86 1.89 -16.98
N ARG A 65 7.93 1.36 -16.21
CA ARG A 65 6.55 1.01 -16.59
C ARG A 65 5.62 1.03 -15.39
N ASP A 66 4.32 0.93 -15.65
CA ASP A 66 3.31 0.68 -14.63
C ASP A 66 3.56 -0.67 -13.95
N THR A 67 3.14 -0.79 -12.70
CA THR A 67 3.29 -2.02 -11.92
C THR A 67 2.12 -2.24 -10.97
N PHE A 68 2.02 -3.47 -10.48
CA PHE A 68 1.01 -3.86 -9.49
C PHE A 68 1.66 -4.32 -8.19
N MET A 69 0.93 -4.14 -7.10
CA MET A 69 1.31 -4.66 -5.80
C MET A 69 0.10 -5.22 -5.07
N TRP A 70 0.23 -6.44 -4.54
CA TRP A 70 -0.79 -7.05 -3.69
C TRP A 70 -0.49 -6.79 -2.22
N MET A 71 -1.51 -6.35 -1.46
CA MET A 71 -1.49 -6.27 0.00
C MET A 71 -2.69 -7.05 0.58
N LEU A 72 -2.59 -8.38 0.60
CA LEU A 72 -3.71 -9.27 0.95
C LEU A 72 -4.01 -9.34 2.45
N HIS A 73 -3.18 -8.74 3.29
CA HIS A 73 -3.44 -8.56 4.72
C HIS A 73 -3.79 -7.11 5.10
N GLY A 74 -3.87 -6.25 4.08
CA GLY A 74 -4.16 -4.82 4.27
C GLY A 74 -3.02 -4.05 4.92
N ASP A 75 -3.33 -2.86 5.43
CA ASP A 75 -2.39 -1.97 6.11
C ASP A 75 -2.97 -1.42 7.43
N MET A 76 -2.08 -0.89 8.27
CA MET A 76 -2.42 -0.32 9.59
C MET A 76 -2.98 1.11 9.51
N GLY A 77 -3.32 1.56 8.33
CA GLY A 77 -3.89 2.86 8.08
C GLY A 77 -2.89 3.96 7.77
N GLU A 78 -3.36 4.86 6.91
CA GLU A 78 -2.68 6.05 6.46
C GLU A 78 -3.71 7.11 6.03
N ASP A 79 -3.30 8.37 5.96
CA ASP A 79 -4.11 9.42 5.37
C ASP A 79 -4.22 9.21 3.86
N ASN A 80 -5.45 9.16 3.34
CA ASN A 80 -5.71 8.92 1.91
C ASN A 80 -5.12 10.01 1.00
N THR A 81 -4.91 11.22 1.52
CA THR A 81 -4.47 12.38 0.74
C THR A 81 -3.00 12.74 0.97
N LYS A 82 -2.40 12.31 2.08
CA LYS A 82 -1.05 12.69 2.51
C LYS A 82 -0.17 11.49 2.79
N ALA A 83 0.73 11.19 1.86
CA ALA A 83 1.72 10.14 2.03
C ALA A 83 2.58 10.35 3.29
N GLY A 84 2.81 9.29 4.06
CA GLY A 84 3.64 9.31 5.27
C GLY A 84 2.92 9.80 6.54
N VAL A 85 1.62 10.12 6.48
CA VAL A 85 0.82 10.41 7.69
C VAL A 85 0.28 9.09 8.24
N LEU A 86 1.03 8.50 9.16
CA LEU A 86 0.87 7.14 9.67
C LEU A 86 0.13 7.06 11.03
N ASN A 87 -0.39 8.17 11.51
CA ASN A 87 -1.14 8.25 12.76
C ASN A 87 -2.49 8.91 12.49
N LYS A 88 -3.58 8.25 12.89
CA LYS A 88 -4.96 8.71 12.68
C LYS A 88 -5.22 10.11 13.26
N ALA A 89 -4.56 10.45 14.38
CA ALA A 89 -4.72 11.76 15.00
C ALA A 89 -4.14 12.92 14.17
N ASP A 90 -3.20 12.62 13.27
CA ASP A 90 -2.52 13.61 12.42
C ASP A 90 -3.13 13.69 11.01
N ALA A 91 -4.06 12.76 10.71
CA ALA A 91 -4.70 12.67 9.41
C ALA A 91 -5.71 13.81 9.19
N VAL A 92 -5.94 14.16 7.94
CA VAL A 92 -7.03 15.05 7.54
C VAL A 92 -8.36 14.42 7.96
N ALA A 93 -9.27 15.24 8.49
CA ALA A 93 -10.56 14.76 8.96
C ALA A 93 -11.33 14.04 7.83
N GLY A 94 -11.67 12.77 8.05
CA GLY A 94 -12.36 11.93 7.08
C GLY A 94 -11.47 11.19 6.09
N GLU A 95 -10.16 11.46 6.07
CA GLU A 95 -9.23 10.88 5.09
C GLU A 95 -8.41 9.69 5.60
N TRP A 96 -8.61 9.28 6.85
CA TRP A 96 -7.94 8.08 7.38
C TRP A 96 -8.59 6.81 6.87
N ILE A 97 -7.78 5.91 6.30
CA ILE A 97 -8.22 4.56 5.92
C ILE A 97 -7.26 3.50 6.43
N GLU A 98 -7.77 2.54 7.17
CA GLU A 98 -7.12 1.29 7.55
C GLU A 98 -7.62 0.21 6.60
N SER A 99 -6.90 0.01 5.50
CA SER A 99 -7.37 -0.84 4.40
C SER A 99 -7.25 -2.32 4.76
N GLY A 100 -8.25 -3.09 4.35
CA GLY A 100 -8.17 -4.54 4.26
C GLY A 100 -7.48 -5.01 2.96
N PRO A 101 -7.71 -6.27 2.54
CA PRO A 101 -7.11 -6.82 1.34
C PRO A 101 -7.37 -5.99 0.10
N HIS A 102 -6.31 -5.72 -0.68
CA HIS A 102 -6.41 -4.92 -1.91
C HIS A 102 -5.28 -5.23 -2.91
N LEU A 103 -5.50 -4.81 -4.14
CA LEU A 103 -4.51 -4.68 -5.20
C LEU A 103 -4.26 -3.19 -5.44
N MET A 104 -3.01 -2.82 -5.70
CA MET A 104 -2.64 -1.47 -6.13
C MET A 104 -2.11 -1.48 -7.56
N LEU A 105 -2.47 -0.47 -8.36
CA LEU A 105 -1.79 -0.12 -9.59
C LEU A 105 -0.98 1.15 -9.34
N MET A 106 0.33 1.06 -9.45
CA MET A 106 1.25 2.21 -9.41
C MET A 106 1.65 2.57 -10.83
N PRO A 107 1.12 3.67 -11.39
CA PRO A 107 1.48 4.09 -12.74
C PRO A 107 2.89 4.70 -12.76
N LYS A 108 3.59 4.53 -13.87
CA LYS A 108 4.86 5.22 -14.14
C LYS A 108 4.67 6.74 -14.13
N ASP A 109 3.55 7.19 -14.70
CA ASP A 109 3.12 8.59 -14.66
C ASP A 109 1.89 8.73 -13.75
N PRO A 110 2.08 9.21 -12.50
CA PRO A 110 0.98 9.34 -11.54
C PRO A 110 -0.10 10.34 -12.00
N THR A 111 0.18 11.25 -12.92
CA THR A 111 -0.81 12.20 -13.46
C THR A 111 -1.89 11.51 -14.29
N SER A 112 -1.63 10.29 -14.79
CA SER A 112 -2.61 9.48 -15.51
C SER A 112 -3.85 9.14 -14.67
N LEU A 113 -3.74 9.22 -13.34
CA LEU A 113 -4.83 8.97 -12.41
C LEU A 113 -5.66 10.21 -12.01
N ALA A 114 -5.36 11.39 -12.56
CA ALA A 114 -5.95 12.67 -12.13
C ALA A 114 -7.50 12.74 -12.23
N ASN A 115 -8.10 11.92 -13.09
CA ASN A 115 -9.56 11.90 -13.31
C ASN A 115 -10.27 10.72 -12.60
N TYR A 116 -9.54 9.91 -11.82
CA TYR A 116 -10.15 8.82 -11.08
C TYR A 116 -10.73 9.33 -9.74
N PRO A 117 -11.78 8.67 -9.22
CA PRO A 117 -12.35 9.02 -7.92
C PRO A 117 -11.31 8.82 -6.79
N THR A 118 -11.44 9.60 -5.72
CA THR A 118 -10.58 9.52 -4.52
C THR A 118 -11.33 9.03 -3.29
N ASP A 119 -12.65 8.82 -3.39
CA ASP A 119 -13.51 8.41 -2.28
C ASP A 119 -13.42 6.90 -2.05
N PHE A 120 -12.75 6.50 -0.98
CA PHE A 120 -12.58 5.10 -0.57
C PHE A 120 -13.85 4.47 0.05
N THR A 121 -14.91 5.24 0.31
CA THR A 121 -16.13 4.72 0.93
C THR A 121 -17.12 4.11 -0.08
N THR A 122 -16.84 4.23 -1.37
CA THR A 122 -17.74 3.77 -2.44
C THR A 122 -17.69 2.28 -2.74
N GLY A 123 -16.63 1.59 -2.31
CA GLY A 123 -16.35 0.19 -2.68
C GLY A 123 -15.77 0.01 -4.08
N ALA A 124 -15.72 1.08 -4.88
CA ALA A 124 -15.07 1.10 -6.19
C ALA A 124 -13.56 1.36 -6.07
N PRO A 125 -12.76 1.09 -7.12
CA PRO A 125 -11.38 1.55 -7.16
C PRO A 125 -11.27 3.07 -7.01
N TYR A 126 -10.29 3.54 -6.26
CA TYR A 126 -10.07 4.96 -5.95
C TYR A 126 -8.58 5.28 -5.91
N VAL A 127 -8.23 6.56 -6.05
CA VAL A 127 -6.83 7.03 -5.99
C VAL A 127 -6.47 7.42 -4.56
N MET A 128 -5.41 6.81 -4.04
CA MET A 128 -4.73 7.22 -2.83
C MET A 128 -3.57 8.17 -3.18
N PHE A 129 -3.32 9.17 -2.34
CA PHE A 129 -2.34 10.25 -2.52
C PHE A 129 -2.51 11.07 -3.81
N PRO A 130 -3.75 11.51 -4.14
CA PRO A 130 -3.99 12.22 -5.38
C PRO A 130 -3.12 13.47 -5.54
N GLY A 131 -2.62 13.70 -6.76
CA GLY A 131 -1.76 14.85 -7.08
C GLY A 131 -0.34 14.78 -6.53
N THR A 132 0.07 13.66 -5.95
CA THR A 132 1.45 13.45 -5.47
C THR A 132 2.22 12.50 -6.38
N PRO A 133 3.56 12.43 -6.27
CA PRO A 133 4.36 11.42 -6.97
C PRO A 133 4.04 9.98 -6.56
N TYR A 134 3.31 9.79 -5.46
CA TYR A 134 2.93 8.48 -4.93
C TYR A 134 1.50 8.09 -5.28
N ALA A 135 0.77 8.87 -6.09
CA ALA A 135 -0.59 8.56 -6.48
C ALA A 135 -0.65 7.15 -7.11
N HIS A 136 -1.54 6.34 -6.59
CA HIS A 136 -1.77 4.98 -7.07
C HIS A 136 -3.25 4.62 -6.96
N LEU A 137 -3.70 3.67 -7.78
CA LEU A 137 -5.08 3.21 -7.78
C LEU A 137 -5.22 2.05 -6.80
N MET A 138 -6.02 2.25 -5.77
CA MET A 138 -6.46 1.24 -4.82
C MET A 138 -7.63 0.45 -5.42
N ILE A 139 -7.53 -0.86 -5.44
CA ILE A 139 -8.54 -1.78 -5.97
C ILE A 139 -8.98 -2.69 -4.83
N PRO A 140 -10.09 -2.36 -4.13
CA PRO A 140 -10.63 -3.16 -3.04
C PRO A 140 -10.97 -4.58 -3.49
N VAL A 141 -10.62 -5.58 -2.67
CA VAL A 141 -11.07 -6.95 -2.85
C VAL A 141 -11.88 -7.43 -1.64
N ALA A 142 -12.35 -8.67 -1.66
CA ALA A 142 -13.17 -9.20 -0.57
C ALA A 142 -12.49 -8.99 0.81
N GLY A 143 -13.23 -8.38 1.74
CA GLY A 143 -12.73 -8.04 3.09
C GLY A 143 -12.04 -6.69 3.21
N TYR A 144 -12.10 -5.83 2.19
CA TYR A 144 -11.43 -4.52 2.20
C TYR A 144 -11.75 -3.66 3.44
N TYR A 145 -12.99 -3.62 3.88
CA TYR A 145 -13.43 -2.85 5.06
C TYR A 145 -13.38 -3.66 6.36
N LYS A 146 -12.55 -4.71 6.42
CA LYS A 146 -12.45 -5.57 7.61
C LYS A 146 -11.98 -4.82 8.86
N TYR A 147 -11.05 -3.89 8.68
CA TYR A 147 -10.42 -3.16 9.78
C TYR A 147 -11.08 -1.80 10.05
N GLN A 148 -11.80 -1.25 9.07
CA GLN A 148 -12.55 0.01 9.18
C GLN A 148 -13.99 -0.16 8.63
N PRO A 149 -14.84 -0.96 9.31
CA PRO A 149 -16.18 -1.31 8.81
C PRO A 149 -17.14 -0.11 8.67
N GLU A 150 -16.90 0.97 9.39
CA GLU A 150 -17.66 2.22 9.29
C GLU A 150 -17.52 2.93 7.95
N SER A 151 -16.44 2.67 7.22
CA SER A 151 -16.19 3.21 5.87
C SER A 151 -16.82 2.38 4.75
N ARG A 152 -17.49 1.29 5.09
CA ARG A 152 -18.15 0.43 4.10
C ARG A 152 -19.24 1.19 3.36
N PRO A 153 -19.42 0.95 2.05
CA PRO A 153 -20.57 1.46 1.30
C PRO A 153 -21.88 1.16 2.00
N LYS A 154 -22.78 2.15 2.04
CA LYS A 154 -24.12 2.07 2.65
C LYS A 154 -25.14 1.57 1.66
#